data_3e2d34499deeb4428a6a7a8d8d034cbb
#
_entry.id   3e2d34499deeb4428a6a7a8d8d034cbb
#
_cell.length_a   1.000
_cell.length_b   1.000
_cell.length_c   1.000
_cell.angle_alpha   90.00
_cell.angle_beta   90.00
_cell.angle_gamma   90.00
#
_symmetry.space_group_name_H-M   'P 1'
#
loop_
_entity.id
_entity.type
_entity.pdbx_description
1 polymer ?
#
loop_
_entity_poly.entity_id
_entity_poly.type
_entity_poly.pdbx_seq_one_letter_code
_entity_poly.pdbx_strand_id
1 'polypeptide(L)' 'MKTNTELLQQLNTMQSDHIKLLNERIEVLTHTIEIDKITIKTQEKTIQLYINNLNNKSNV' A
#
# COMPACT_ATOMS: atom_id res chain seq x y z
N MET A 1 -17.69 -14.22 -37.93
CA MET A 1 -17.82 -14.96 -36.65
C MET A 1 -16.44 -15.45 -36.23
N LYS A 2 -16.06 -15.19 -34.97
CA LYS A 2 -14.76 -15.63 -34.48
C LYS A 2 -14.76 -17.12 -34.19
N THR A 3 -13.64 -17.79 -34.51
CA THR A 3 -13.46 -19.19 -34.18
C THR A 3 -13.30 -19.37 -32.66
N ASN A 4 -13.49 -20.60 -32.20
CA ASN A 4 -13.25 -20.93 -30.78
C ASN A 4 -11.81 -20.62 -30.34
N THR A 5 -10.85 -20.88 -31.25
CA THR A 5 -9.43 -20.60 -30.98
C THR A 5 -9.19 -19.10 -30.80
N GLU A 6 -9.80 -18.27 -31.66
CA GLU A 6 -9.68 -16.83 -31.56
C GLU A 6 -10.29 -16.29 -30.25
N LEU A 7 -11.45 -16.84 -29.87
CA LEU A 7 -12.09 -16.45 -28.63
C LEU A 7 -11.25 -16.84 -27.39
N LEU A 8 -10.64 -18.02 -27.43
CA LEU A 8 -9.76 -18.46 -26.34
C LEU A 8 -8.50 -17.60 -26.24
N GLN A 9 -7.92 -17.22 -27.37
CA GLN A 9 -6.77 -16.32 -27.39
C GLN A 9 -7.14 -14.95 -26.81
N GLN A 10 -8.30 -14.45 -27.21
CA GLN A 10 -8.78 -13.17 -26.68
C GLN A 10 -9.00 -13.24 -25.19
N LEU A 11 -9.60 -14.29 -24.69
CA LEU A 11 -9.81 -14.49 -23.26
C LEU A 11 -8.49 -14.58 -22.50
N ASN A 12 -7.52 -15.33 -23.03
CA ASN A 12 -6.19 -15.43 -22.44
C ASN A 12 -5.51 -14.07 -22.33
N THR A 13 -5.61 -13.23 -23.36
CA THR A 13 -5.05 -11.89 -23.34
C THR A 13 -5.71 -11.04 -22.26
N MET A 14 -7.03 -11.11 -22.17
CA MET A 14 -7.78 -10.36 -21.15
C MET A 14 -7.39 -10.80 -19.75
N GLN A 15 -7.24 -12.09 -19.51
CA GLN A 15 -6.83 -12.61 -18.21
C GLN A 15 -5.41 -12.18 -17.85
N SER A 16 -4.50 -12.23 -18.82
CA SER A 16 -3.11 -11.79 -18.63
C SER A 16 -3.04 -10.31 -18.26
N ASP A 17 -3.81 -9.48 -18.96
CA ASP A 17 -3.88 -8.05 -18.67
C ASP A 17 -4.47 -7.78 -17.29
N HIS A 18 -5.47 -8.56 -16.91
CA HIS A 18 -6.09 -8.44 -15.60
C HIS A 18 -5.11 -8.80 -14.47
N ILE A 19 -4.36 -9.87 -14.64
CA ILE A 19 -3.33 -10.28 -13.69
C ILE A 19 -2.26 -9.20 -13.54
N LYS A 20 -1.83 -8.63 -14.65
CA LYS A 20 -0.85 -7.54 -14.63
C LYS A 20 -1.37 -6.34 -13.83
N LEU A 21 -2.63 -5.96 -14.06
CA LEU A 21 -3.24 -4.86 -13.33
C LEU A 21 -3.34 -5.16 -11.84
N LEU A 22 -3.72 -6.38 -11.46
CA LEU A 22 -3.78 -6.79 -10.07
C LEU A 22 -2.41 -6.72 -9.40
N ASN A 23 -1.37 -7.14 -10.10
CA ASN A 23 0.00 -7.08 -9.59
C ASN A 23 0.45 -5.63 -9.37
N GLU A 24 0.10 -4.74 -10.29
CA GLU A 24 0.39 -3.32 -10.14
C GLU A 24 -0.31 -2.72 -8.92
N ARG A 25 -1.56 -3.12 -8.68
CA ARG A 25 -2.30 -2.69 -7.49
C ARG A 25 -1.66 -3.20 -6.20
N ILE A 26 -1.19 -4.43 -6.20
CA ILE A 26 -0.49 -5.00 -5.05
C ILE A 26 0.78 -4.21 -4.76
N GLU A 27 1.54 -3.84 -5.77
CA GLU A 27 2.74 -3.02 -5.59
C GLU A 27 2.41 -1.67 -4.96
N VAL A 28 1.38 -0.99 -5.47
CA VAL A 28 0.96 0.30 -4.92
C VAL A 28 0.50 0.16 -3.48
N LEU A 29 -0.31 -0.85 -3.17
CA LEU A 29 -0.78 -1.09 -1.82
C LEU A 29 0.36 -1.41 -0.87
N THR A 30 1.31 -2.22 -1.30
CA THR A 30 2.49 -2.56 -0.50
C THR A 30 3.32 -1.31 -0.18
N HIS A 31 3.50 -0.45 -1.16
CA HIS A 31 4.21 0.80 -0.97
C HIS A 31 3.46 1.74 0.00
N THR A 32 2.15 1.81 -0.13
CA THR A 32 1.31 2.59 0.77
C THR A 32 1.41 2.11 2.22
N ILE A 33 1.41 0.79 2.42
CA ILE A 33 1.59 0.20 3.74
C ILE A 33 2.93 0.59 4.35
N GLU A 34 4.00 0.59 3.57
CA GLU A 34 5.32 1.00 4.05
C GLU A 34 5.35 2.48 4.46
N ILE A 35 4.72 3.34 3.67
CA ILE A 35 4.60 4.76 4.00
C ILE A 35 3.80 4.94 5.29
N ASP A 36 2.70 4.21 5.43
CA ASP A 36 1.86 4.29 6.63
C ASP A 36 2.61 3.85 7.89
N LYS A 37 3.44 2.81 7.78
CA LYS A 37 4.28 2.36 8.90
C LYS A 37 5.27 3.44 9.34
N ILE A 38 5.89 4.10 8.38
CA ILE A 38 6.82 5.20 8.67
C ILE A 38 6.08 6.36 9.33
N THR A 39 4.90 6.69 8.83
CA THR A 39 4.06 7.75 9.38
C THR A 39 3.67 7.46 10.83
N ILE A 40 3.25 6.23 11.10
CA ILE A 40 2.89 5.81 12.46
C ILE A 40 4.08 5.92 13.41
N LYS A 41 5.25 5.45 12.99
CA LYS A 41 6.47 5.56 13.80
C LYS A 41 6.85 7.00 14.09
N THR A 42 6.72 7.87 13.11
CA THR A 42 7.00 9.29 13.29
C THR A 42 6.03 9.94 14.26
N GLN A 43 4.75 9.59 14.16
CA GLN A 43 3.73 10.09 15.10
C GLN A 43 3.98 9.60 16.52
N GLU A 44 4.36 8.34 16.68
CA GLU A 44 4.71 7.80 18.01
C GLU A 44 5.87 8.54 18.64
N LYS A 45 6.91 8.85 17.87
CA LYS A 45 8.04 9.62 18.34
C LYS A 45 7.62 11.04 18.75
N THR A 46 6.78 11.68 17.97
CA THR A 46 6.28 13.00 18.24
C THR A 46 5.47 13.03 19.55
N ILE A 47 4.60 12.03 19.71
CA ILE A 47 3.81 11.89 20.94
C ILE A 47 4.73 11.68 22.14
N GLN A 48 5.75 10.86 22.02
CA GLN A 48 6.68 10.58 23.11
C GLN A 48 7.47 11.82 23.50
N LEU A 49 7.91 12.59 22.51
CA LEU A 49 8.59 13.86 22.80
C LEU A 49 7.68 14.85 23.51
N TYR A 50 6.42 14.88 23.12
CA TYR A 50 5.44 15.76 23.76
C TYR A 50 5.22 15.37 25.22
N ILE A 51 5.08 14.07 25.48
CA ILE A 51 4.91 13.53 26.83
C ILE A 51 6.14 13.87 27.70
N ASN A 52 7.33 13.68 27.15
CA ASN A 52 8.58 13.98 27.86
C ASN A 52 8.68 15.47 28.21
N ASN A 53 8.28 16.34 27.28
CA ASN A 53 8.26 17.78 27.54
C ASN A 53 7.28 18.15 28.66
N LEU A 54 6.10 17.56 28.66
CA LEU A 54 5.10 17.79 29.71
C LEU A 54 5.62 17.31 31.06
N ASN A 55 6.24 16.15 31.10
CA ASN A 55 6.80 15.61 32.35
C ASN A 55 7.91 16.49 32.90
N ASN A 56 8.79 16.99 32.01
CA ASN A 56 9.85 17.91 32.43
C ASN A 56 9.31 19.21 32.98
N LYS A 57 8.26 19.76 32.39
CA LYS A 57 7.59 20.97 32.90
C LYS A 57 6.87 20.72 34.21
N SER A 58 6.31 19.55 34.40
CA SER A 58 5.58 19.17 35.59
C SER A 58 6.50 18.98 36.80
N ASN A 59 7.77 18.68 36.57
CA ASN A 59 8.75 18.45 37.63
C ASN A 59 9.48 19.71 38.10
N VAL A 60 9.14 20.83 37.50
CA VAL A 60 9.64 22.13 37.94
C VAL A 60 8.65 22.76 38.92
#